data_810717fce970964a6aa35cb1750eccfb
#
_entry.id   810717fce970964a6aa35cb1750eccfb
#
_cell.length_a   1.000
_cell.length_b   1.000
_cell.length_c   1.000
_cell.angle_alpha   90.00
_cell.angle_beta   90.00
_cell.angle_gamma   90.00
#
_symmetry.space_group_name_H-M   'P 1'
#
loop_
_entity.id
_entity.type
_entity.pdbx_description
1 polymer ?
#
loop_
_entity_poly.entity_id
_entity_poly.type
_entity_poly.pdbx_seq_one_letter_code
_entity_poly.pdbx_strand_id
1 'polypeptide(L)'
;MKRKLLPAMMLATAALMVQAHQLPKHFSSHFTNQTLRVDYYHTGNRDTDTISLDRMYRLGIWAGPVHELTDGFNNGQYYVKVMDAASGELIYSRGFNSYFYEYRTTDPAIRGVNRTFHETVYIPFPKKKVRLVLENRDKQLHLQTVFAQEIDPEKDYFDTAPSTGHIQVKNLVQGGHPHNCVDIALVAEGYRLEDRAKLERDFARASEILFNREPYRSNKSRFNLYGVFPPSRDSGCDEPRQGKYRATAVEASFNALDLPRYLLVEDNRRLQNALSRVPFDVVIVMVNHERYGGGGIYNQYCVFTSDSRASAYLLLHEFGHSFAGLGDEYYSSQVSYNEFVPPGVEPLEPNVTALLDPPNLKWKEMVTPGTRIPTPWEKELYDQLPGAKRAAHLQRQEFQGVVGAFEGAMYASEGMYRPTIDCIMFSRNTLDYCPVCREAVMRMIFHYSRKQP
;
A
#
# COMPACT_ATOMS: atom_id res chain seq x y z
N MET A 1 -41.66 49.75 -45.81
CA MET A 1 -41.20 49.41 -44.38
C MET A 1 -41.38 47.90 -44.18
N LYS A 2 -40.33 47.15 -44.28
CA LYS A 2 -40.36 45.69 -44.02
C LYS A 2 -39.64 45.42 -42.69
N ARG A 3 -40.38 45.04 -41.63
CA ARG A 3 -39.84 44.62 -40.33
C ARG A 3 -39.27 43.20 -40.47
N LYS A 4 -37.98 43.05 -40.18
CA LYS A 4 -37.33 41.75 -40.03
C LYS A 4 -37.58 41.24 -38.61
N LEU A 5 -38.22 40.09 -38.48
CA LEU A 5 -38.27 39.32 -37.23
C LEU A 5 -36.92 38.57 -37.05
N LEU A 6 -36.27 38.77 -35.91
CA LEU A 6 -35.16 37.92 -35.43
C LEU A 6 -35.79 36.67 -34.74
N PRO A 7 -35.23 35.48 -34.96
CA PRO A 7 -35.62 34.31 -34.18
C PRO A 7 -34.97 34.34 -32.81
N ALA A 8 -35.77 34.15 -31.77
CA ALA A 8 -35.30 33.94 -30.40
C ALA A 8 -34.63 32.56 -30.27
N MET A 9 -33.36 32.57 -29.94
CA MET A 9 -32.58 31.37 -29.67
C MET A 9 -32.86 30.95 -28.23
N MET A 10 -33.66 29.87 -28.04
CA MET A 10 -33.84 29.20 -26.75
C MET A 10 -32.53 28.52 -26.34
N LEU A 11 -31.85 29.05 -25.34
CA LEU A 11 -30.82 28.33 -24.62
C LEU A 11 -31.48 27.24 -23.75
N ALA A 12 -31.35 25.99 -24.16
CA ALA A 12 -31.66 24.85 -23.32
C ALA A 12 -30.51 24.66 -22.32
N THR A 13 -30.70 25.12 -21.09
CA THR A 13 -29.82 24.79 -19.96
C THR A 13 -30.05 23.33 -19.58
N ALA A 14 -29.17 22.43 -20.02
CA ALA A 14 -29.10 21.07 -19.51
C ALA A 14 -28.64 21.11 -18.06
N ALA A 15 -29.58 21.01 -17.12
CA ALA A 15 -29.28 20.74 -15.74
C ALA A 15 -28.72 19.30 -15.62
N LEU A 16 -27.42 19.15 -15.48
CA LEU A 16 -26.81 17.89 -15.03
C LEU A 16 -27.36 17.60 -13.63
N MET A 17 -28.35 16.72 -13.54
CA MET A 17 -28.70 16.09 -12.26
C MET A 17 -27.50 15.25 -11.80
N VAL A 18 -26.72 15.77 -10.88
CA VAL A 18 -25.78 14.98 -10.09
C VAL A 18 -26.66 14.05 -9.25
N GLN A 19 -26.83 12.81 -9.69
CA GLN A 19 -27.45 11.79 -8.85
C GLN A 19 -26.61 11.71 -7.58
N ALA A 20 -27.21 12.05 -6.45
CA ALA A 20 -26.57 11.89 -5.14
C ALA A 20 -26.24 10.39 -4.98
N HIS A 21 -24.96 10.08 -4.87
CA HIS A 21 -24.50 8.72 -4.65
C HIS A 21 -25.05 8.23 -3.31
N GLN A 22 -25.95 7.25 -3.35
CA GLN A 22 -26.61 6.71 -2.17
C GLN A 22 -25.69 5.69 -1.49
N LEU A 23 -25.25 6.02 -0.26
CA LEU A 23 -24.44 5.10 0.55
C LEU A 23 -25.26 3.87 0.95
N PRO A 24 -24.63 2.67 1.02
CA PRO A 24 -25.28 1.47 1.51
C PRO A 24 -25.87 1.67 2.91
N LYS A 25 -27.03 1.09 3.17
CA LYS A 25 -27.72 1.22 4.45
C LYS A 25 -26.85 0.74 5.62
N HIS A 26 -26.15 -0.36 5.44
CA HIS A 26 -25.23 -0.91 6.45
C HIS A 26 -24.12 0.09 6.80
N PHE A 27 -23.45 0.71 5.82
CA PHE A 27 -22.47 1.77 6.06
C PHE A 27 -23.13 2.97 6.77
N SER A 28 -24.21 3.49 6.22
CA SER A 28 -24.86 4.72 6.67
C SER A 28 -25.54 4.59 8.04
N SER A 29 -25.75 3.38 8.57
CA SER A 29 -26.25 3.18 9.94
C SER A 29 -25.19 3.47 11.01
N HIS A 30 -23.92 3.27 10.70
CA HIS A 30 -22.79 3.40 11.63
C HIS A 30 -21.91 4.62 11.36
N PHE A 31 -21.77 5.02 10.10
CA PHE A 31 -20.77 6.01 9.66
C PHE A 31 -21.36 7.14 8.85
N THR A 32 -20.69 8.29 8.88
CA THR A 32 -20.88 9.40 7.95
C THR A 32 -19.98 9.22 6.74
N ASN A 33 -20.22 9.99 5.65
CA ASN A 33 -19.33 10.01 4.49
C ASN A 33 -18.09 10.90 4.72
N GLN A 34 -17.45 10.74 5.86
CA GLN A 34 -16.22 11.46 6.22
C GLN A 34 -15.20 10.48 6.76
N THR A 35 -13.95 10.91 6.81
CA THR A 35 -12.81 10.14 7.28
C THR A 35 -12.43 10.58 8.68
N LEU A 36 -12.20 9.63 9.56
CA LEU A 36 -11.50 9.83 10.83
C LEU A 36 -10.07 9.36 10.68
N ARG A 37 -9.11 10.27 10.76
CA ARG A 37 -7.69 10.02 10.90
C ARG A 37 -7.33 9.96 12.37
N VAL A 38 -6.68 8.89 12.78
CA VAL A 38 -6.19 8.71 14.16
C VAL A 38 -4.66 8.57 14.11
N ASP A 39 -3.97 9.59 14.60
CA ASP A 39 -2.51 9.62 14.72
C ASP A 39 -2.11 9.12 16.09
N TYR A 40 -1.04 8.33 16.15
CA TYR A 40 -0.51 7.79 17.39
C TYR A 40 1.01 7.65 17.35
N TYR A 41 1.62 7.55 18.52
CA TYR A 41 3.00 7.16 18.68
C TYR A 41 3.08 5.67 19.00
N HIS A 42 3.96 4.97 18.31
CA HIS A 42 4.24 3.56 18.46
C HIS A 42 5.67 3.41 18.97
N THR A 43 5.84 2.94 20.20
CA THR A 43 7.13 2.90 20.88
C THR A 43 7.43 1.50 21.37
N GLY A 44 8.66 1.06 21.17
CA GLY A 44 9.11 -0.22 21.71
C GLY A 44 10.30 -0.81 20.98
N ASN A 45 10.43 -2.13 21.12
CA ASN A 45 11.48 -2.96 20.55
C ASN A 45 10.88 -4.34 20.17
N ARG A 46 11.71 -5.39 20.03
CA ARG A 46 11.23 -6.76 19.75
C ARG A 46 10.16 -7.22 20.73
N ASP A 47 10.33 -6.96 22.03
CA ASP A 47 9.51 -7.54 23.10
C ASP A 47 8.46 -6.58 23.67
N THR A 48 8.59 -5.30 23.37
CA THR A 48 7.67 -4.24 23.84
C THR A 48 6.95 -3.58 22.67
N ASP A 49 5.67 -3.30 22.86
CA ASP A 49 4.75 -2.74 21.86
C ASP A 49 3.77 -1.81 22.60
N THR A 50 4.02 -0.51 22.56
CA THR A 50 3.25 0.49 23.29
C THR A 50 2.75 1.55 22.36
N ILE A 51 1.44 1.80 22.38
CA ILE A 51 0.77 2.81 21.55
C ILE A 51 0.18 3.91 22.45
N SER A 52 0.40 5.15 22.06
CA SER A 52 -0.15 6.35 22.71
C SER A 52 -0.83 7.23 21.68
N LEU A 53 -2.10 7.58 21.89
CA LEU A 53 -2.85 8.50 21.05
C LEU A 53 -2.14 9.86 20.96
N ASP A 54 -1.99 10.38 19.75
CA ASP A 54 -1.54 11.76 19.52
C ASP A 54 -2.72 12.67 19.22
N ARG A 55 -3.38 12.49 18.07
CA ARG A 55 -4.45 13.37 17.60
C ARG A 55 -5.50 12.62 16.79
N MET A 56 -6.68 13.19 16.74
CA MET A 56 -7.76 12.76 15.86
C MET A 56 -8.19 13.91 14.95
N TYR A 57 -8.38 13.59 13.64
CA TYR A 57 -8.79 14.58 12.65
C TYR A 57 -10.07 14.14 11.95
N ARG A 58 -11.02 15.05 11.82
CA ARG A 58 -12.18 14.88 10.97
C ARG A 58 -11.87 15.45 9.59
N LEU A 59 -11.71 14.56 8.60
CA LEU A 59 -11.31 14.92 7.25
C LEU A 59 -12.50 14.86 6.26
N GLY A 60 -12.20 15.07 4.97
CA GLY A 60 -13.16 15.02 3.88
C GLY A 60 -13.78 13.65 3.64
N ILE A 61 -14.18 13.40 2.39
CA ILE A 61 -14.87 12.19 1.98
C ILE A 61 -14.08 10.93 2.34
N TRP A 62 -14.80 9.91 2.85
CA TRP A 62 -14.28 8.57 2.99
C TRP A 62 -14.09 7.93 1.59
N ALA A 63 -12.85 7.55 1.24
CA ALA A 63 -12.54 6.89 -0.02
C ALA A 63 -12.71 5.37 0.07
N GLY A 64 -12.42 4.79 1.25
CA GLY A 64 -12.40 3.35 1.47
C GLY A 64 -13.72 2.63 1.16
N PRO A 65 -13.71 1.29 1.27
CA PRO A 65 -14.86 0.48 0.92
C PRO A 65 -16.10 0.83 1.77
N VAL A 66 -17.26 0.84 1.14
CA VAL A 66 -18.56 1.10 1.81
C VAL A 66 -19.47 -0.12 1.83
N HIS A 67 -19.08 -1.19 1.14
CA HIS A 67 -19.84 -2.45 1.03
C HIS A 67 -19.28 -3.57 1.89
N GLU A 68 -17.97 -3.70 1.96
CA GLU A 68 -17.24 -4.69 2.76
C GLU A 68 -16.45 -3.97 3.85
N LEU A 69 -17.09 -3.75 5.00
CA LEU A 69 -16.52 -2.95 6.09
C LEU A 69 -15.57 -3.76 6.98
N THR A 70 -15.70 -5.08 6.97
CA THR A 70 -14.83 -5.98 7.75
C THR A 70 -13.85 -6.69 6.82
N ASP A 71 -12.59 -6.75 7.23
CA ASP A 71 -11.51 -7.35 6.44
C ASP A 71 -11.69 -8.85 6.27
N GLY A 72 -11.79 -9.29 5.01
CA GLY A 72 -11.84 -10.70 4.63
C GLY A 72 -10.52 -11.25 4.07
N PHE A 73 -9.44 -10.45 4.02
CA PHE A 73 -8.15 -10.87 3.46
C PHE A 73 -7.27 -11.59 4.48
N ASN A 74 -7.42 -11.25 5.76
CA ASN A 74 -6.59 -11.75 6.85
C ASN A 74 -5.09 -11.48 6.68
N ASN A 75 -4.73 -10.41 5.97
CA ASN A 75 -3.36 -9.96 5.74
C ASN A 75 -2.96 -8.87 6.75
N GLY A 76 -1.66 -8.71 6.95
CA GLY A 76 -1.08 -7.68 7.82
C GLY A 76 -0.81 -8.15 9.23
N GLN A 77 0.26 -7.62 9.79
CA GLN A 77 0.70 -7.89 11.16
C GLN A 77 -0.22 -7.23 12.19
N TYR A 78 -0.70 -6.02 11.86
CA TYR A 78 -1.61 -5.26 12.71
C TYR A 78 -3.02 -5.23 12.14
N TYR A 79 -3.98 -5.00 13.04
CA TYR A 79 -5.38 -4.76 12.70
C TYR A 79 -5.92 -3.52 13.41
N VAL A 80 -6.64 -2.69 12.68
CA VAL A 80 -7.57 -1.74 13.25
C VAL A 80 -8.97 -2.34 13.23
N LYS A 81 -9.65 -2.31 14.38
CA LYS A 81 -11.04 -2.74 14.54
C LYS A 81 -11.86 -1.61 15.16
N VAL A 82 -13.10 -1.47 14.74
CA VAL A 82 -14.08 -0.54 15.31
C VAL A 82 -15.27 -1.33 15.78
N MET A 83 -15.55 -1.23 17.08
CA MET A 83 -16.69 -1.87 17.72
C MET A 83 -17.74 -0.81 18.03
N ASP A 84 -19.01 -1.07 17.75
CA ASP A 84 -20.10 -0.28 18.31
C ASP A 84 -20.06 -0.35 19.85
N ALA A 85 -19.98 0.79 20.53
CA ALA A 85 -19.77 0.80 21.96
C ALA A 85 -20.98 0.28 22.77
N ALA A 86 -22.18 0.30 22.21
CA ALA A 86 -23.40 -0.14 22.87
C ALA A 86 -23.65 -1.63 22.70
N SER A 87 -23.45 -2.18 21.50
CA SER A 87 -23.71 -3.58 21.19
C SER A 87 -22.47 -4.48 21.30
N GLY A 88 -21.27 -3.91 21.19
CA GLY A 88 -20.02 -4.66 21.07
C GLY A 88 -19.83 -5.29 19.68
N GLU A 89 -20.65 -4.97 18.69
CA GLU A 89 -20.57 -5.49 17.33
C GLU A 89 -19.34 -4.92 16.60
N LEU A 90 -18.63 -5.79 15.87
CA LEU A 90 -17.57 -5.36 14.95
C LEU A 90 -18.19 -4.73 13.71
N ILE A 91 -18.01 -3.42 13.53
CA ILE A 91 -18.59 -2.64 12.44
C ILE A 91 -17.59 -2.20 11.37
N TYR A 92 -16.29 -2.29 11.65
CA TYR A 92 -15.21 -2.04 10.69
C TYR A 92 -13.93 -2.76 11.12
N SER A 93 -13.19 -3.30 10.16
CA SER A 93 -11.82 -3.78 10.39
C SER A 93 -10.96 -3.69 9.14
N ARG A 94 -9.63 -3.54 9.33
CA ARG A 94 -8.64 -3.54 8.26
C ARG A 94 -7.29 -4.01 8.79
N GLY A 95 -6.66 -4.94 8.08
CA GLY A 95 -5.28 -5.35 8.35
C GLY A 95 -4.26 -4.39 7.71
N PHE A 96 -3.11 -4.21 8.35
CA PHE A 96 -2.02 -3.36 7.86
C PHE A 96 -0.67 -3.78 8.44
N ASN A 97 0.42 -3.32 7.82
CA ASN A 97 1.76 -3.37 8.41
C ASN A 97 2.17 -1.97 8.86
N SER A 98 3.25 -1.87 9.64
CA SER A 98 3.75 -0.60 10.15
C SER A 98 5.27 -0.50 10.03
N TYR A 99 5.80 0.72 10.01
CA TYR A 99 7.24 0.94 10.05
C TYR A 99 7.85 0.43 11.38
N PHE A 100 7.11 0.56 12.48
CA PHE A 100 7.50 0.01 13.76
C PHE A 100 7.65 -1.52 13.71
N TYR A 101 6.75 -2.24 13.02
CA TYR A 101 6.87 -3.68 12.88
C TYR A 101 8.18 -4.09 12.19
N GLU A 102 8.54 -3.41 11.10
CA GLU A 102 9.80 -3.70 10.42
C GLU A 102 11.01 -3.42 11.32
N TYR A 103 10.96 -2.35 12.12
CA TYR A 103 12.00 -2.07 13.12
C TYR A 103 12.13 -3.19 14.15
N ARG A 104 11.03 -3.78 14.62
CA ARG A 104 11.05 -4.86 15.64
C ARG A 104 11.87 -6.07 15.24
N THR A 105 12.04 -6.32 13.94
CA THR A 105 12.79 -7.46 13.41
C THR A 105 14.29 -7.19 13.26
N THR A 106 14.75 -5.95 13.53
CA THR A 106 16.15 -5.55 13.37
C THR A 106 17.02 -5.89 14.59
N ASP A 107 18.33 -6.01 14.37
CA ASP A 107 19.30 -6.25 15.43
C ASP A 107 19.24 -5.27 16.62
N PRO A 108 19.10 -3.95 16.42
CA PRO A 108 18.93 -3.02 17.54
C PRO A 108 17.68 -3.34 18.40
N ALA A 109 16.55 -3.64 17.75
CA ALA A 109 15.32 -3.98 18.47
C ALA A 109 15.46 -5.31 19.24
N ILE A 110 16.11 -6.31 18.65
CA ILE A 110 16.41 -7.60 19.31
C ILE A 110 17.28 -7.40 20.54
N ARG A 111 18.23 -6.45 20.52
CA ARG A 111 19.05 -6.08 21.68
C ARG A 111 18.33 -5.19 22.71
N GLY A 112 17.02 -4.95 22.55
CA GLY A 112 16.20 -4.20 23.50
C GLY A 112 16.24 -2.67 23.30
N VAL A 113 16.78 -2.15 22.19
CA VAL A 113 16.76 -0.72 21.90
C VAL A 113 15.35 -0.30 21.55
N ASN A 114 14.75 0.62 22.30
CA ASN A 114 13.46 1.20 21.98
C ASN A 114 13.58 2.29 20.92
N ARG A 115 12.62 2.33 20.00
CA ARG A 115 12.44 3.41 19.04
C ARG A 115 10.97 3.81 18.99
N THR A 116 10.71 5.09 18.70
CA THR A 116 9.37 5.65 18.57
C THR A 116 9.12 6.05 17.14
N PHE A 117 7.93 5.67 16.63
CA PHE A 117 7.44 6.04 15.30
C PHE A 117 6.12 6.79 15.46
N HIS A 118 5.90 7.79 14.63
CA HIS A 118 4.58 8.38 14.46
C HIS A 118 3.86 7.62 13.35
N GLU A 119 2.68 7.09 13.65
CA GLU A 119 1.89 6.25 12.74
C GLU A 119 0.44 6.73 12.68
N THR A 120 -0.33 6.23 11.73
CA THR A 120 -1.70 6.69 11.48
C THR A 120 -2.56 5.53 11.01
N VAL A 121 -3.80 5.49 11.49
CA VAL A 121 -4.86 4.66 10.90
C VAL A 121 -6.03 5.53 10.47
N TYR A 122 -6.74 5.07 9.43
CA TYR A 122 -7.92 5.70 8.90
C TYR A 122 -9.12 4.79 9.04
N ILE A 123 -10.22 5.35 9.51
CA ILE A 123 -11.53 4.67 9.58
C ILE A 123 -12.62 5.61 9.07
N PRO A 124 -13.78 5.10 8.64
CA PRO A 124 -14.92 5.98 8.36
C PRO A 124 -15.36 6.66 9.65
N PHE A 125 -15.77 7.94 9.55
CA PHE A 125 -16.13 8.74 10.74
C PHE A 125 -17.43 8.23 11.38
N PRO A 126 -17.40 7.79 12.66
CA PRO A 126 -18.54 7.16 13.31
C PRO A 126 -19.66 8.19 13.61
N LYS A 127 -20.92 7.73 13.58
CA LYS A 127 -22.09 8.51 13.97
C LYS A 127 -22.40 8.44 15.47
N LYS A 128 -21.94 7.38 16.12
CA LYS A 128 -22.17 7.09 17.53
C LYS A 128 -20.85 6.72 18.18
N LYS A 129 -20.87 6.64 19.50
CA LYS A 129 -19.73 6.19 20.30
C LYS A 129 -19.26 4.81 19.86
N VAL A 130 -17.96 4.68 19.61
CA VAL A 130 -17.30 3.45 19.20
C VAL A 130 -16.10 3.17 20.09
N ARG A 131 -15.63 1.92 20.05
CA ARG A 131 -14.34 1.51 20.59
C ARG A 131 -13.40 1.18 19.44
N LEU A 132 -12.38 1.99 19.22
CA LEU A 132 -11.26 1.73 18.34
C LEU A 132 -10.31 0.78 19.06
N VAL A 133 -9.89 -0.29 18.37
CA VAL A 133 -8.94 -1.29 18.88
C VAL A 133 -7.83 -1.45 17.85
N LEU A 134 -6.57 -1.41 18.31
CA LEU A 134 -5.42 -1.86 17.53
C LEU A 134 -4.93 -3.19 18.10
N GLU A 135 -4.74 -4.15 17.22
CA GLU A 135 -4.25 -5.47 17.56
C GLU A 135 -2.97 -5.78 16.79
N ASN A 136 -2.09 -6.57 17.40
CA ASN A 136 -0.87 -7.11 16.82
C ASN A 136 -0.91 -8.62 16.86
N ARG A 137 -0.35 -9.28 15.84
CA ARG A 137 -0.23 -10.75 15.83
C ARG A 137 0.94 -11.20 16.70
N ASP A 138 0.70 -12.21 17.50
CA ASP A 138 1.76 -12.96 18.17
C ASP A 138 2.51 -13.90 17.20
N LYS A 139 3.48 -14.67 17.70
CA LYS A 139 4.26 -15.61 16.89
C LYS A 139 3.44 -16.77 16.29
N GLN A 140 2.24 -17.02 16.78
CA GLN A 140 1.30 -18.00 16.28
C GLN A 140 0.23 -17.35 15.38
N LEU A 141 0.41 -16.08 15.02
CA LEU A 141 -0.49 -15.24 14.22
C LEU A 141 -1.85 -14.96 14.86
N HIS A 142 -2.01 -15.17 16.18
CA HIS A 142 -3.20 -14.77 16.91
C HIS A 142 -3.16 -13.26 17.21
N LEU A 143 -4.28 -12.57 16.95
CA LEU A 143 -4.42 -11.14 17.22
C LEU A 143 -4.53 -10.88 18.73
N GLN A 144 -3.68 -10.00 19.24
CA GLN A 144 -3.63 -9.54 20.63
C GLN A 144 -3.85 -8.04 20.67
N THR A 145 -4.75 -7.57 21.55
CA THR A 145 -5.00 -6.13 21.70
C THR A 145 -3.78 -5.43 22.29
N VAL A 146 -3.24 -4.43 21.57
CA VAL A 146 -2.13 -3.58 22.01
C VAL A 146 -2.57 -2.16 22.37
N PHE A 147 -3.74 -1.73 21.88
CA PHE A 147 -4.31 -0.43 22.19
C PHE A 147 -5.83 -0.46 22.05
N ALA A 148 -6.54 0.28 22.90
CA ALA A 148 -7.97 0.49 22.78
C ALA A 148 -8.35 1.90 23.26
N GLN A 149 -9.19 2.59 22.48
CA GLN A 149 -9.67 3.93 22.75
C GLN A 149 -11.17 4.02 22.48
N GLU A 150 -11.93 4.51 23.42
CA GLU A 150 -13.31 4.95 23.15
C GLU A 150 -13.29 6.29 22.42
N ILE A 151 -14.12 6.41 21.40
CA ILE A 151 -14.28 7.64 20.59
C ILE A 151 -15.76 8.01 20.57
N ASP A 152 -16.06 9.18 21.09
CA ASP A 152 -17.42 9.74 21.14
C ASP A 152 -17.51 10.94 20.18
N PRO A 153 -18.15 10.80 19.01
CA PRO A 153 -18.19 11.85 18.00
C PRO A 153 -18.93 13.15 18.48
N GLU A 154 -19.69 13.08 19.57
CA GLU A 154 -20.41 14.23 20.13
C GLU A 154 -19.61 14.95 21.23
N LYS A 155 -18.62 14.30 21.85
CA LYS A 155 -17.90 14.82 23.01
C LYS A 155 -16.42 15.04 22.79
N ASP A 156 -15.78 14.19 21.94
CA ASP A 156 -14.37 14.28 21.71
C ASP A 156 -14.01 15.42 20.77
N TYR A 157 -12.81 15.94 20.95
CA TYR A 157 -12.26 16.96 20.08
C TYR A 157 -11.63 16.34 18.84
N PHE A 158 -11.98 16.86 17.68
CA PHE A 158 -11.38 16.49 16.39
C PHE A 158 -10.77 17.73 15.75
N ASP A 159 -9.49 17.66 15.47
CA ASP A 159 -8.82 18.69 14.68
C ASP A 159 -9.47 18.77 13.28
N THR A 160 -9.46 19.96 12.71
CA THR A 160 -9.75 20.14 11.29
C THR A 160 -8.52 19.79 10.46
N ALA A 161 -8.73 19.59 9.16
CA ALA A 161 -7.60 19.37 8.24
C ALA A 161 -6.54 20.46 8.40
N PRO A 162 -5.26 20.12 8.49
CA PRO A 162 -4.18 21.09 8.66
C PRO A 162 -4.16 22.08 7.50
N SER A 163 -3.65 23.30 7.76
CA SER A 163 -3.48 24.30 6.69
C SER A 163 -2.50 23.80 5.63
N THR A 164 -3.01 23.40 4.48
CA THR A 164 -2.26 22.81 3.36
C THR A 164 -2.43 23.61 2.06
N GLY A 165 -2.76 24.91 2.18
CA GLY A 165 -3.02 25.79 1.02
C GLY A 165 -1.90 25.87 0.00
N HIS A 166 -0.64 25.58 0.41
CA HIS A 166 0.52 25.51 -0.48
C HIS A 166 0.62 24.20 -1.28
N ILE A 167 -0.13 23.16 -0.89
CA ILE A 167 -0.11 21.84 -1.55
C ILE A 167 -1.01 21.89 -2.78
N GLN A 168 -0.43 21.56 -3.93
CA GLN A 168 -1.14 21.52 -5.20
C GLN A 168 -1.58 20.09 -5.50
N VAL A 169 -2.76 19.97 -6.10
CA VAL A 169 -3.34 18.67 -6.49
C VAL A 169 -3.67 18.68 -7.97
N LYS A 170 -3.39 17.58 -8.65
CA LYS A 170 -3.70 17.36 -10.06
C LYS A 170 -4.38 16.01 -10.25
N ASN A 171 -5.55 15.98 -10.90
CA ASN A 171 -6.17 14.72 -11.31
C ASN A 171 -5.42 14.17 -12.53
N LEU A 172 -4.76 13.02 -12.37
CA LEU A 172 -4.00 12.35 -13.43
C LEU A 172 -4.82 11.28 -14.15
N VAL A 173 -5.65 10.54 -13.39
CA VAL A 173 -6.63 9.58 -13.92
C VAL A 173 -7.92 9.75 -13.13
N GLN A 174 -9.05 9.71 -13.83
CA GLN A 174 -10.37 9.86 -13.22
C GLN A 174 -11.29 8.74 -13.72
N GLY A 175 -11.44 7.69 -12.91
CA GLY A 175 -12.30 6.53 -13.18
C GLY A 175 -13.73 6.73 -12.73
N GLY A 176 -13.95 7.52 -11.66
CA GLY A 176 -15.29 7.75 -11.15
C GLY A 176 -15.36 8.30 -9.74
N HIS A 177 -16.48 8.03 -9.06
CA HIS A 177 -16.66 8.42 -7.67
C HIS A 177 -15.74 7.59 -6.73
N PRO A 178 -15.14 8.18 -5.68
CA PRO A 178 -14.23 7.47 -4.78
C PRO A 178 -14.75 6.13 -4.25
N HIS A 179 -16.03 6.03 -3.86
CA HIS A 179 -16.60 4.76 -3.37
C HIS A 179 -16.66 3.62 -4.41
N ASN A 180 -16.36 3.91 -5.67
CA ASN A 180 -16.42 2.95 -6.78
C ASN A 180 -15.09 2.81 -7.51
N CYS A 181 -14.04 3.40 -6.98
CA CYS A 181 -12.70 3.38 -7.55
C CYS A 181 -11.68 3.07 -6.46
N VAL A 182 -10.52 2.61 -6.87
CA VAL A 182 -9.31 2.64 -6.04
C VAL A 182 -8.74 4.05 -6.17
N ASP A 183 -8.68 4.79 -5.07
CA ASP A 183 -8.17 6.15 -5.04
C ASP A 183 -6.69 6.15 -4.66
N ILE A 184 -5.80 6.49 -5.61
CA ILE A 184 -4.36 6.52 -5.41
C ILE A 184 -3.89 7.97 -5.24
N ALA A 185 -3.24 8.26 -4.12
CA ALA A 185 -2.49 9.49 -3.92
C ALA A 185 -1.02 9.27 -4.31
N LEU A 186 -0.56 9.91 -5.39
CA LEU A 186 0.84 9.93 -5.84
C LEU A 186 1.51 11.21 -5.31
N VAL A 187 2.22 11.09 -4.20
CA VAL A 187 2.86 12.22 -3.49
C VAL A 187 4.25 12.48 -4.06
N ALA A 188 4.50 13.71 -4.46
CA ALA A 188 5.81 14.15 -4.94
C ALA A 188 6.73 14.52 -3.77
N GLU A 189 7.89 13.87 -3.68
CA GLU A 189 8.90 14.11 -2.67
C GLU A 189 10.22 14.57 -3.27
N GLY A 190 10.82 15.60 -2.70
CA GLY A 190 12.09 16.16 -3.19
C GLY A 190 11.96 16.94 -4.50
N TYR A 191 10.78 17.48 -4.82
CA TYR A 191 10.57 18.41 -5.91
C TYR A 191 10.34 19.83 -5.36
N ARG A 192 11.12 20.79 -5.83
CA ARG A 192 10.96 22.21 -5.52
C ARG A 192 9.91 22.83 -6.45
N LEU A 193 9.50 24.06 -6.15
CA LEU A 193 8.56 24.78 -7.04
C LEU A 193 9.08 24.96 -8.47
N GLU A 194 10.38 25.22 -8.62
CA GLU A 194 11.06 25.34 -9.91
C GLU A 194 11.20 24.01 -10.66
N ASP A 195 11.09 22.87 -9.99
CA ASP A 195 11.16 21.54 -10.61
C ASP A 195 9.81 21.11 -11.24
N ARG A 196 8.83 22.00 -11.30
CA ARG A 196 7.46 21.70 -11.75
C ARG A 196 7.39 21.03 -13.12
N ALA A 197 8.15 21.50 -14.08
CA ALA A 197 8.16 20.93 -15.44
C ALA A 197 8.68 19.47 -15.45
N LYS A 198 9.63 19.14 -14.58
CA LYS A 198 10.10 17.78 -14.36
C LYS A 198 9.02 16.95 -13.68
N LEU A 199 8.43 17.46 -12.62
CA LEU A 199 7.37 16.78 -11.88
C LEU A 199 6.19 16.36 -12.77
N GLU A 200 5.74 17.23 -13.66
CA GLU A 200 4.66 16.95 -14.60
C GLU A 200 5.00 15.75 -15.52
N ARG A 201 6.23 15.68 -16.01
CA ARG A 201 6.72 14.54 -16.81
C ARG A 201 6.80 13.27 -15.97
N ASP A 202 7.26 13.37 -14.73
CA ASP A 202 7.40 12.22 -13.83
C ASP A 202 6.06 11.68 -13.38
N PHE A 203 5.06 12.52 -13.11
CA PHE A 203 3.68 12.10 -12.88
C PHE A 203 3.08 11.36 -14.08
N ALA A 204 3.29 11.88 -15.30
CA ALA A 204 2.81 11.21 -16.51
C ALA A 204 3.49 9.84 -16.68
N ARG A 205 4.82 9.77 -16.49
CA ARG A 205 5.59 8.52 -16.58
C ARG A 205 5.16 7.49 -15.52
N ALA A 206 4.95 7.88 -14.27
CA ALA A 206 4.47 6.99 -13.22
C ALA A 206 3.08 6.44 -13.55
N SER A 207 2.17 7.28 -14.05
CA SER A 207 0.86 6.85 -14.52
C SER A 207 0.95 5.84 -15.67
N GLU A 208 1.84 6.07 -16.65
CA GLU A 208 2.08 5.14 -17.76
C GLU A 208 2.64 3.79 -17.26
N ILE A 209 3.63 3.80 -16.38
CA ILE A 209 4.22 2.58 -15.81
C ILE A 209 3.11 1.73 -15.18
N LEU A 210 2.27 2.33 -14.35
CA LEU A 210 1.21 1.62 -13.64
C LEU A 210 0.14 1.09 -14.61
N PHE A 211 -0.41 1.96 -15.47
CA PHE A 211 -1.58 1.60 -16.30
C PHE A 211 -1.24 0.96 -17.66
N ASN A 212 0.03 0.67 -17.95
CA ASN A 212 0.43 -0.14 -19.09
C ASN A 212 0.71 -1.61 -18.73
N ARG A 213 0.49 -2.01 -17.48
CA ARG A 213 0.71 -3.38 -16.98
C ARG A 213 -0.56 -4.00 -16.42
N GLU A 214 -0.71 -5.31 -16.63
CA GLU A 214 -1.80 -6.05 -16.01
C GLU A 214 -1.51 -6.31 -14.52
N PRO A 215 -2.55 -6.27 -13.67
CA PRO A 215 -3.97 -6.13 -14.00
C PRO A 215 -4.47 -4.67 -14.08
N TYR A 216 -3.63 -3.68 -13.87
CA TYR A 216 -4.02 -2.26 -13.82
C TYR A 216 -4.53 -1.74 -15.17
N ARG A 217 -3.93 -2.19 -16.28
CA ARG A 217 -4.30 -1.76 -17.64
C ARG A 217 -5.76 -2.08 -17.96
N SER A 218 -6.18 -3.32 -17.79
CA SER A 218 -7.56 -3.76 -18.05
C SER A 218 -8.57 -3.16 -17.08
N ASN A 219 -8.11 -2.67 -15.91
CA ASN A 219 -8.95 -2.11 -14.86
C ASN A 219 -8.78 -0.59 -14.69
N LYS A 220 -8.14 0.12 -15.63
CA LYS A 220 -7.83 1.54 -15.49
C LYS A 220 -9.05 2.41 -15.14
N SER A 221 -10.22 2.08 -15.67
CA SER A 221 -11.49 2.78 -15.37
C SER A 221 -12.00 2.59 -13.93
N ARG A 222 -11.34 1.75 -13.13
CA ARG A 222 -11.63 1.53 -11.72
C ARG A 222 -10.69 2.31 -10.80
N PHE A 223 -9.88 3.21 -11.34
CA PHE A 223 -8.89 3.97 -10.58
C PHE A 223 -9.10 5.46 -10.73
N ASN A 224 -8.92 6.17 -9.62
CA ASN A 224 -8.57 7.58 -9.62
C ASN A 224 -7.07 7.69 -9.23
N LEU A 225 -6.35 8.61 -9.86
CA LEU A 225 -4.95 8.90 -9.52
C LEU A 225 -4.79 10.41 -9.34
N TYR A 226 -4.42 10.81 -8.14
CA TYR A 226 -4.20 12.19 -7.75
C TYR A 226 -2.71 12.45 -7.57
N GLY A 227 -2.13 13.34 -8.37
CA GLY A 227 -0.80 13.88 -8.13
C GLY A 227 -0.88 14.92 -7.01
N VAL A 228 -0.21 14.67 -5.90
CA VAL A 228 -0.15 15.56 -4.73
C VAL A 228 1.24 16.16 -4.66
N PHE A 229 1.34 17.47 -4.78
CA PHE A 229 2.59 18.20 -4.79
C PHE A 229 2.73 19.12 -3.57
N PRO A 230 3.32 18.63 -2.47
CA PRO A 230 3.85 19.45 -1.39
C PRO A 230 5.27 19.92 -1.81
N PRO A 231 5.49 21.22 -2.14
CA PRO A 231 6.80 21.66 -2.58
C PRO A 231 7.87 21.46 -1.51
N SER A 232 8.97 20.82 -1.87
CA SER A 232 10.16 20.67 -1.03
C SER A 232 11.01 21.94 -1.10
N ARG A 233 11.79 22.20 -0.06
CA ARG A 233 12.79 23.26 -0.06
C ARG A 233 14.02 22.86 -0.89
N ASP A 234 14.46 21.60 -0.70
CA ASP A 234 15.60 21.01 -1.40
C ASP A 234 15.13 19.94 -2.40
N SER A 235 15.93 19.71 -3.43
CA SER A 235 15.70 18.62 -4.39
C SER A 235 16.35 17.34 -3.92
N GLY A 236 15.71 16.20 -4.16
CA GLY A 236 16.20 14.86 -3.78
C GLY A 236 15.66 14.37 -2.45
N CYS A 237 16.47 13.63 -1.72
CA CYS A 237 16.14 13.11 -0.40
C CYS A 237 17.42 12.89 0.43
N ASP A 238 17.28 12.48 1.67
CA ASP A 238 18.38 12.18 2.54
C ASP A 238 19.17 10.94 2.11
N GLU A 239 20.51 11.05 2.18
CA GLU A 239 21.47 9.96 2.05
C GLU A 239 22.45 9.95 3.25
N PRO A 240 22.02 9.49 4.42
CA PRO A 240 22.81 9.62 5.67
C PRO A 240 24.22 9.03 5.58
N ARG A 241 24.40 7.88 4.91
CA ARG A 241 25.73 7.27 4.71
C ARG A 241 26.68 8.08 3.83
N GLN A 242 26.15 9.07 3.10
CA GLN A 242 26.93 10.02 2.30
C GLN A 242 27.05 11.39 2.98
N GLY A 243 26.51 11.53 4.20
CA GLY A 243 26.45 12.82 4.91
C GLY A 243 25.58 13.87 4.22
N LYS A 244 24.63 13.46 3.36
CA LYS A 244 23.73 14.36 2.65
C LYS A 244 22.39 14.41 3.34
N TYR A 245 21.96 15.61 3.70
CA TYR A 245 20.66 15.88 4.32
C TYR A 245 19.94 16.96 3.53
N ARG A 246 18.62 16.76 3.30
CA ARG A 246 17.76 17.59 2.47
C ARG A 246 16.47 17.93 3.19
N ALA A 247 16.11 19.21 3.22
CA ALA A 247 14.82 19.64 3.76
C ALA A 247 13.72 19.41 2.72
N THR A 248 13.10 18.24 2.75
CA THR A 248 12.11 17.82 1.78
C THR A 248 10.70 17.76 2.37
N ALA A 249 9.70 17.50 1.55
CA ALA A 249 8.30 17.66 1.94
C ALA A 249 7.86 16.66 3.01
N VAL A 250 8.28 15.40 2.90
CA VAL A 250 7.90 14.31 3.82
C VAL A 250 9.12 13.58 4.41
N GLU A 251 10.32 14.18 4.25
CA GLU A 251 11.57 13.69 4.83
C GLU A 251 11.86 12.22 4.43
N ALA A 252 11.76 11.88 3.13
CA ALA A 252 12.17 10.57 2.69
C ALA A 252 13.68 10.38 2.84
N SER A 253 14.11 9.23 3.35
CA SER A 253 15.50 8.93 3.64
C SER A 253 15.90 7.55 3.17
N PHE A 254 17.06 7.46 2.50
CA PHE A 254 17.77 6.21 2.34
C PHE A 254 18.31 5.72 3.68
N ASN A 255 18.74 4.48 3.71
CA ASN A 255 19.28 3.81 4.89
C ASN A 255 18.24 3.52 6.00
N ALA A 256 16.97 3.52 5.65
CA ALA A 256 15.95 3.03 6.57
C ALA A 256 16.34 1.64 7.10
N LEU A 257 16.19 1.45 8.41
CA LEU A 257 16.57 0.23 9.12
C LEU A 257 18.02 -0.26 8.85
N ASP A 258 18.92 0.70 8.58
CA ASP A 258 20.34 0.47 8.27
C ASP A 258 20.60 -0.29 6.94
N LEU A 259 19.63 -0.40 6.05
CA LEU A 259 19.79 -0.97 4.71
C LEU A 259 20.11 0.12 3.67
N PRO A 260 21.20 0.01 2.90
CA PRO A 260 21.63 1.08 1.96
C PRO A 260 20.59 1.48 0.93
N ARG A 261 19.79 0.56 0.44
CA ARG A 261 18.80 0.75 -0.62
C ARG A 261 17.38 1.01 -0.12
N TYR A 262 17.14 0.80 1.17
CA TYR A 262 15.81 0.94 1.73
C TYR A 262 15.49 2.41 1.91
N LEU A 263 14.39 2.83 1.30
CA LEU A 263 13.96 4.22 1.22
C LEU A 263 12.55 4.31 1.80
N LEU A 264 12.39 5.00 2.92
CA LEU A 264 11.11 5.19 3.58
C LEU A 264 10.89 6.66 3.97
N VAL A 265 9.67 6.99 4.37
CA VAL A 265 9.29 8.30 4.88
C VAL A 265 9.58 8.37 6.37
N GLU A 266 10.35 9.37 6.80
CA GLU A 266 10.68 9.58 8.23
C GLU A 266 9.67 10.53 8.92
N ASP A 267 9.04 11.47 8.21
CA ASP A 267 8.00 12.34 8.76
C ASP A 267 6.59 11.93 8.30
N ASN A 268 6.03 10.91 8.96
CA ASN A 268 4.68 10.45 8.68
C ASN A 268 3.64 11.57 8.85
N ARG A 269 3.79 12.46 9.82
CA ARG A 269 2.83 13.56 10.05
C ARG A 269 2.71 14.48 8.84
N ARG A 270 3.86 14.86 8.22
CA ARG A 270 3.85 15.67 7.00
C ARG A 270 3.22 14.93 5.83
N LEU A 271 3.52 13.64 5.68
CA LEU A 271 2.88 12.81 4.66
C LEU A 271 1.35 12.81 4.84
N GLN A 272 0.86 12.51 6.03
CA GLN A 272 -0.58 12.45 6.31
C GLN A 272 -1.26 13.82 6.16
N ASN A 273 -0.55 14.91 6.45
CA ASN A 273 -1.06 16.27 6.20
C ASN A 273 -1.19 16.55 4.70
N ALA A 274 -0.22 16.12 3.88
CA ALA A 274 -0.32 16.26 2.42
C ALA A 274 -1.51 15.47 1.85
N LEU A 275 -1.76 14.28 2.35
CA LEU A 275 -2.85 13.39 1.95
C LEU A 275 -4.24 13.94 2.29
N SER A 276 -4.38 14.84 3.27
CA SER A 276 -5.67 15.45 3.62
C SER A 276 -6.32 16.26 2.48
N ARG A 277 -5.60 16.48 1.38
CA ARG A 277 -6.07 17.24 0.19
C ARG A 277 -6.86 16.41 -0.82
N VAL A 278 -6.82 15.09 -0.72
CA VAL A 278 -7.46 14.17 -1.68
C VAL A 278 -8.12 13.00 -0.95
N PRO A 279 -9.17 12.40 -1.50
CA PRO A 279 -9.58 11.07 -1.07
C PRO A 279 -8.49 10.06 -1.49
N PHE A 280 -8.24 9.04 -0.68
CA PHE A 280 -7.29 7.98 -1.03
C PHE A 280 -7.54 6.68 -0.27
N ASP A 281 -7.22 5.58 -0.93
CA ASP A 281 -7.13 4.23 -0.39
C ASP A 281 -5.67 3.80 -0.26
N VAL A 282 -4.84 4.26 -1.20
CA VAL A 282 -3.45 3.82 -1.38
C VAL A 282 -2.55 5.03 -1.61
N VAL A 283 -1.35 4.95 -1.07
CA VAL A 283 -0.35 6.03 -1.16
C VAL A 283 0.90 5.53 -1.86
N ILE A 284 1.36 6.30 -2.83
CA ILE A 284 2.63 6.13 -3.52
C ILE A 284 3.46 7.41 -3.32
N VAL A 285 4.66 7.30 -2.78
CA VAL A 285 5.61 8.41 -2.64
C VAL A 285 6.65 8.31 -3.74
N MET A 286 6.64 9.28 -4.65
CA MET A 286 7.57 9.39 -5.77
C MET A 286 8.72 10.35 -5.41
N VAL A 287 9.91 9.80 -5.19
CA VAL A 287 11.09 10.56 -4.77
C VAL A 287 11.92 10.99 -5.96
N ASN A 288 12.22 12.29 -6.05
CA ASN A 288 13.06 12.90 -7.08
C ASN A 288 14.54 12.51 -6.91
N HIS A 289 14.91 11.29 -7.27
CA HIS A 289 16.27 10.78 -7.10
C HIS A 289 16.60 9.71 -8.15
N GLU A 290 17.90 9.63 -8.53
CA GLU A 290 18.40 8.66 -9.54
C GLU A 290 18.86 7.33 -8.94
N ARG A 291 19.25 7.33 -7.66
CA ARG A 291 19.73 6.13 -6.96
C ARG A 291 18.60 5.11 -6.83
N TYR A 292 18.94 3.81 -7.05
CA TYR A 292 18.02 2.70 -6.79
C TYR A 292 17.59 2.68 -5.33
N GLY A 293 16.29 2.77 -5.08
CA GLY A 293 15.71 2.67 -3.74
C GLY A 293 14.20 2.66 -3.77
N GLY A 294 13.64 1.93 -2.83
CA GLY A 294 12.21 1.78 -2.63
C GLY A 294 11.91 1.07 -1.33
N GLY A 295 10.64 0.93 -1.02
CA GLY A 295 10.09 0.19 0.09
C GLY A 295 8.56 0.22 0.04
N GLY A 296 7.91 -0.83 0.52
CA GLY A 296 6.45 -0.93 0.53
C GLY A 296 5.93 -1.52 1.83
N ILE A 297 5.02 -0.80 2.51
CA ILE A 297 4.40 -1.20 3.76
C ILE A 297 2.90 -1.41 3.52
N TYR A 298 2.42 -2.63 3.74
CA TYR A 298 1.04 -3.03 3.44
C TYR A 298 0.00 -2.12 4.09
N ASN A 299 -0.92 -1.60 3.27
CA ASN A 299 -1.98 -0.67 3.65
C ASN A 299 -1.50 0.64 4.32
N GLN A 300 -0.23 1.02 4.08
CA GLN A 300 0.33 2.31 4.48
C GLN A 300 0.77 3.11 3.25
N TYR A 301 1.91 2.78 2.68
CA TYR A 301 2.44 3.44 1.47
C TYR A 301 3.52 2.59 0.80
N CYS A 302 3.82 2.92 -0.46
CA CYS A 302 5.10 2.54 -1.05
C CYS A 302 5.89 3.77 -1.49
N VAL A 303 7.21 3.60 -1.59
CA VAL A 303 8.17 4.63 -2.03
C VAL A 303 8.98 4.10 -3.20
N PHE A 304 9.24 4.92 -4.20
CA PHE A 304 10.16 4.60 -5.29
C PHE A 304 10.89 5.85 -5.79
N THR A 305 12.08 5.66 -6.37
CA THR A 305 12.86 6.74 -6.98
C THR A 305 12.49 6.92 -8.45
N SER A 306 12.17 8.18 -8.83
CA SER A 306 11.63 8.52 -10.15
C SER A 306 12.64 8.35 -11.30
N ASP A 307 13.92 8.66 -11.08
CA ASP A 307 14.94 8.71 -12.13
C ASP A 307 15.86 7.49 -12.14
N SER A 308 15.64 6.54 -11.27
CA SER A 308 16.34 5.25 -11.32
C SER A 308 16.06 4.54 -12.64
N ARG A 309 17.08 3.93 -13.23
CA ARG A 309 16.89 3.05 -14.41
C ARG A 309 15.90 1.89 -14.15
N ALA A 310 15.68 1.56 -12.88
CA ALA A 310 14.75 0.54 -12.45
C ALA A 310 13.42 1.12 -11.91
N SER A 311 13.10 2.41 -12.17
CA SER A 311 11.92 3.05 -11.58
C SER A 311 10.62 2.31 -11.90
N ALA A 312 10.47 1.73 -13.08
CA ALA A 312 9.31 0.93 -13.44
C ALA A 312 9.18 -0.35 -12.59
N TYR A 313 10.30 -1.05 -12.39
CA TYR A 313 10.35 -2.21 -11.50
C TYR A 313 10.03 -1.80 -10.07
N LEU A 314 10.71 -0.77 -9.55
CA LEU A 314 10.50 -0.29 -8.18
C LEU A 314 9.04 0.07 -7.93
N LEU A 315 8.43 0.91 -8.79
CA LEU A 315 7.04 1.31 -8.62
C LEU A 315 6.10 0.10 -8.54
N LEU A 316 6.19 -0.82 -9.50
CA LEU A 316 5.27 -1.97 -9.57
C LEU A 316 5.52 -2.98 -8.43
N HIS A 317 6.78 -3.25 -8.10
CA HIS A 317 7.17 -4.18 -7.05
C HIS A 317 6.73 -3.67 -5.67
N GLU A 318 7.10 -2.43 -5.30
CA GLU A 318 6.75 -1.84 -4.02
C GLU A 318 5.23 -1.58 -3.87
N PHE A 319 4.56 -1.30 -5.00
CA PHE A 319 3.11 -1.21 -5.04
C PHE A 319 2.45 -2.57 -4.80
N GLY A 320 3.05 -3.67 -5.24
CA GLY A 320 2.59 -5.02 -4.93
C GLY A 320 2.59 -5.31 -3.42
N HIS A 321 3.63 -4.90 -2.71
CA HIS A 321 3.68 -4.98 -1.25
C HIS A 321 2.60 -4.11 -0.59
N SER A 322 2.58 -2.83 -0.89
CA SER A 322 1.73 -1.88 -0.17
C SER A 322 0.24 -2.02 -0.48
N PHE A 323 -0.12 -2.39 -1.70
CA PHE A 323 -1.51 -2.49 -2.15
C PHE A 323 -2.12 -3.89 -1.90
N ALA A 324 -1.38 -4.94 -2.22
CA ALA A 324 -1.92 -6.31 -2.20
C ALA A 324 -1.30 -7.22 -1.14
N GLY A 325 -0.39 -6.70 -0.31
CA GLY A 325 0.28 -7.48 0.74
C GLY A 325 1.11 -8.63 0.17
N LEU A 326 1.67 -8.48 -1.03
CA LEU A 326 2.53 -9.49 -1.62
C LEU A 326 3.84 -9.58 -0.85
N GLY A 327 4.32 -10.79 -0.63
CA GLY A 327 5.65 -11.06 -0.10
C GLY A 327 6.71 -11.04 -1.19
N ASP A 328 7.97 -10.80 -0.80
CA ASP A 328 9.11 -11.01 -1.67
C ASP A 328 9.27 -12.49 -2.01
N GLU A 329 9.34 -12.80 -3.28
CA GLU A 329 9.55 -14.17 -3.75
C GLU A 329 11.03 -14.54 -3.88
N TYR A 330 11.95 -13.56 -3.71
CA TYR A 330 13.38 -13.83 -3.70
C TYR A 330 13.89 -14.30 -2.32
N TYR A 331 14.97 -15.09 -2.33
CA TYR A 331 15.56 -15.68 -1.13
C TYR A 331 17.04 -15.33 -0.92
N SER A 332 17.66 -14.62 -1.86
CA SER A 332 19.08 -14.26 -1.85
C SER A 332 19.28 -12.74 -1.79
N SER A 333 18.82 -12.06 -0.75
CA SER A 333 19.02 -10.61 -0.58
C SER A 333 19.50 -10.28 0.83
N GLN A 334 20.27 -9.18 0.95
CA GLN A 334 20.54 -8.59 2.26
C GLN A 334 19.26 -7.93 2.76
N VAL A 335 18.77 -8.37 3.91
CA VAL A 335 17.61 -7.84 4.61
C VAL A 335 17.98 -7.46 6.03
N SER A 336 17.27 -6.49 6.61
CA SER A 336 17.43 -6.11 8.01
C SER A 336 16.77 -7.09 8.98
N TYR A 337 16.01 -8.05 8.44
CA TYR A 337 15.12 -8.89 9.22
C TYR A 337 15.84 -10.15 9.72
N ASN A 338 15.69 -10.42 11.01
CA ASN A 338 16.00 -11.71 11.61
C ASN A 338 14.67 -12.39 11.93
N GLU A 339 14.46 -13.62 11.42
CA GLU A 339 13.26 -14.42 11.70
C GLU A 339 11.93 -13.72 11.27
N PHE A 340 11.86 -13.24 10.03
CA PHE A 340 10.67 -12.57 9.50
C PHE A 340 9.42 -13.48 9.57
N VAL A 341 9.57 -14.77 9.23
CA VAL A 341 8.53 -15.79 9.43
C VAL A 341 9.11 -16.91 10.30
N PRO A 342 8.57 -17.16 11.49
CA PRO A 342 9.04 -18.25 12.34
C PRO A 342 8.87 -19.62 11.64
N PRO A 343 9.80 -20.57 11.85
CA PRO A 343 9.63 -21.94 11.35
C PRO A 343 8.32 -22.56 11.83
N GLY A 344 7.60 -23.24 10.93
CA GLY A 344 6.31 -23.87 11.24
C GLY A 344 5.11 -22.92 11.29
N VAL A 345 5.26 -21.70 10.84
CA VAL A 345 4.17 -20.72 10.68
C VAL A 345 3.93 -20.47 9.20
N GLU A 346 2.66 -20.51 8.79
CA GLU A 346 2.27 -20.18 7.42
C GLU A 346 2.31 -18.66 7.22
N PRO A 347 3.04 -18.12 6.23
CA PRO A 347 3.09 -16.68 5.95
C PRO A 347 1.70 -16.08 5.71
N LEU A 348 1.52 -14.79 6.03
CA LEU A 348 0.28 -14.07 5.75
C LEU A 348 0.14 -13.72 4.27
N GLU A 349 1.26 -13.51 3.60
CA GLU A 349 1.34 -13.05 2.22
C GLU A 349 0.68 -14.05 1.26
N PRO A 350 -0.18 -13.59 0.32
CA PRO A 350 -0.98 -14.47 -0.52
C PRO A 350 -0.16 -15.26 -1.55
N ASN A 351 1.04 -14.80 -1.87
CA ASN A 351 1.94 -15.38 -2.89
C ASN A 351 3.10 -16.19 -2.32
N VAL A 352 3.15 -16.42 -1.01
CA VAL A 352 4.18 -17.24 -0.36
C VAL A 352 3.54 -18.25 0.58
N THR A 353 4.11 -19.43 0.69
CA THR A 353 3.66 -20.50 1.60
C THR A 353 4.83 -21.25 2.21
N ALA A 354 4.70 -21.64 3.47
CA ALA A 354 5.57 -22.63 4.11
C ALA A 354 5.18 -24.07 3.77
N LEU A 355 4.13 -24.26 2.95
CA LEU A 355 3.61 -25.55 2.50
C LEU A 355 3.31 -26.54 3.64
N LEU A 356 2.83 -26.01 4.79
CA LEU A 356 2.52 -26.81 5.96
C LEU A 356 1.35 -27.77 5.73
N ASP A 357 0.44 -27.40 4.82
CA ASP A 357 -0.72 -28.20 4.43
C ASP A 357 -0.84 -28.23 2.90
N PRO A 358 -0.06 -29.10 2.19
CA PRO A 358 -0.02 -29.12 0.73
C PRO A 358 -1.39 -29.34 0.06
N PRO A 359 -2.33 -30.16 0.59
CA PRO A 359 -3.68 -30.28 0.06
C PRO A 359 -4.48 -28.97 0.06
N ASN A 360 -4.17 -28.03 0.97
CA ASN A 360 -4.82 -26.73 1.12
C ASN A 360 -3.91 -25.54 0.79
N LEU A 361 -3.03 -25.72 -0.19
CA LEU A 361 -2.18 -24.66 -0.76
C LEU A 361 -3.02 -23.42 -1.08
N LYS A 362 -2.57 -22.20 -0.68
CA LYS A 362 -3.28 -20.92 -0.84
C LYS A 362 -3.80 -20.65 -2.25
N TRP A 363 -3.05 -21.10 -3.27
CA TRP A 363 -3.40 -20.96 -4.70
C TRP A 363 -3.67 -22.30 -5.39
N LYS A 364 -4.19 -23.26 -4.66
CA LYS A 364 -4.47 -24.63 -5.14
C LYS A 364 -5.24 -24.67 -6.47
N GLU A 365 -6.30 -23.85 -6.55
CA GLU A 365 -7.18 -23.81 -7.73
C GLU A 365 -6.50 -23.24 -8.99
N MET A 366 -5.33 -22.62 -8.83
CA MET A 366 -4.53 -22.04 -9.90
C MET A 366 -3.36 -22.93 -10.32
N VAL A 367 -3.11 -24.02 -9.59
CA VAL A 367 -2.00 -24.95 -9.91
C VAL A 367 -2.23 -25.55 -11.28
N THR A 368 -1.20 -25.49 -12.12
CA THR A 368 -1.25 -26.07 -13.48
C THR A 368 -1.51 -27.58 -13.39
N PRO A 369 -2.51 -28.11 -14.09
CA PRO A 369 -2.85 -29.54 -14.04
C PRO A 369 -1.62 -30.44 -14.30
N GLY A 370 -1.44 -31.45 -13.43
CA GLY A 370 -0.31 -32.39 -13.53
C GLY A 370 1.00 -31.89 -12.89
N THR A 371 1.03 -30.68 -12.34
CA THR A 371 2.21 -30.16 -11.66
C THR A 371 2.34 -30.79 -10.25
N ARG A 372 3.52 -31.35 -9.99
CA ARG A 372 3.88 -31.89 -8.68
C ARG A 372 4.05 -30.76 -7.65
N ILE A 373 3.55 -30.97 -6.42
CA ILE A 373 3.75 -30.05 -5.28
C ILE A 373 4.51 -30.80 -4.18
N PRO A 374 5.66 -30.28 -3.68
CA PRO A 374 6.41 -29.13 -4.21
C PRO A 374 6.91 -29.37 -5.64
N THR A 375 7.06 -28.26 -6.39
CA THR A 375 7.43 -28.29 -7.81
C THR A 375 8.95 -28.36 -7.96
N PRO A 376 9.52 -29.44 -8.53
CA PRO A 376 10.97 -29.54 -8.74
C PRO A 376 11.48 -28.47 -9.70
N TRP A 377 12.64 -27.90 -9.38
CA TRP A 377 13.39 -27.02 -10.27
C TRP A 377 14.88 -27.07 -9.90
N GLU A 378 15.74 -26.69 -10.84
CA GLU A 378 17.20 -26.80 -10.68
C GLU A 378 17.77 -25.64 -9.85
N LYS A 379 17.33 -25.53 -8.58
CA LYS A 379 17.68 -24.42 -7.66
C LYS A 379 19.20 -24.33 -7.45
N GLU A 380 19.88 -25.43 -7.15
CA GLU A 380 21.32 -25.47 -6.92
C GLU A 380 22.11 -25.00 -8.15
N LEU A 381 21.67 -25.40 -9.35
CA LEU A 381 22.25 -24.91 -10.60
C LEU A 381 22.04 -23.40 -10.74
N TYR A 382 20.81 -22.93 -10.53
CA TYR A 382 20.46 -21.51 -10.59
C TYR A 382 21.32 -20.67 -9.63
N ASP A 383 21.54 -21.15 -8.41
CA ASP A 383 22.32 -20.45 -7.38
C ASP A 383 23.80 -20.28 -7.77
N GLN A 384 24.33 -21.21 -8.56
CA GLN A 384 25.72 -21.17 -9.08
C GLN A 384 25.87 -20.31 -10.35
N LEU A 385 24.76 -19.95 -11.03
CA LEU A 385 24.83 -19.20 -12.27
C LEU A 385 25.16 -17.71 -12.02
N PRO A 386 25.96 -17.05 -12.87
CA PRO A 386 26.11 -15.59 -12.87
C PRO A 386 24.83 -14.91 -13.40
N GLY A 387 24.59 -13.64 -13.03
CA GLY A 387 23.33 -12.92 -13.21
C GLY A 387 22.65 -13.06 -14.59
N ALA A 388 23.39 -12.85 -15.69
CA ALA A 388 22.81 -12.97 -17.04
C ALA A 388 22.35 -14.41 -17.38
N LYS A 389 23.06 -15.43 -16.89
CA LYS A 389 22.67 -16.83 -17.06
C LYS A 389 21.50 -17.21 -16.16
N ARG A 390 21.36 -16.58 -14.97
CA ARG A 390 20.17 -16.74 -14.13
C ARG A 390 18.91 -16.29 -14.86
N ALA A 391 18.95 -15.12 -15.50
CA ALA A 391 17.82 -14.63 -16.29
C ALA A 391 17.40 -15.62 -17.38
N ALA A 392 18.36 -16.14 -18.14
CA ALA A 392 18.10 -17.14 -19.19
C ALA A 392 17.54 -18.46 -18.61
N HIS A 393 18.01 -18.89 -17.44
CA HIS A 393 17.51 -20.09 -16.77
C HIS A 393 16.04 -19.97 -16.39
N LEU A 394 15.60 -18.81 -15.85
CA LEU A 394 14.20 -18.56 -15.49
C LEU A 394 13.27 -18.48 -16.72
N GLN A 395 13.82 -18.23 -17.91
CA GLN A 395 13.04 -18.14 -19.15
C GLN A 395 12.94 -19.48 -19.91
N ARG A 396 13.42 -20.60 -19.34
CA ARG A 396 13.30 -21.90 -19.96
C ARG A 396 11.85 -22.31 -20.19
N GLN A 397 11.57 -22.89 -21.34
CA GLN A 397 10.21 -23.19 -21.80
C GLN A 397 9.42 -24.11 -20.85
N GLU A 398 10.10 -25.04 -20.18
CA GLU A 398 9.50 -25.99 -19.25
C GLU A 398 8.84 -25.32 -18.02
N PHE A 399 9.25 -24.10 -17.68
CA PHE A 399 8.70 -23.34 -16.56
C PHE A 399 7.69 -22.27 -16.97
N GLN A 400 7.58 -21.99 -18.26
CA GLN A 400 6.71 -20.91 -18.75
C GLN A 400 5.24 -21.25 -18.55
N GLY A 401 4.52 -20.35 -17.85
CA GLY A 401 3.09 -20.52 -17.57
C GLY A 401 2.75 -21.57 -16.51
N VAL A 402 3.74 -22.20 -15.88
CA VAL A 402 3.53 -23.19 -14.82
C VAL A 402 3.30 -22.48 -13.50
N VAL A 403 2.15 -22.74 -12.89
CA VAL A 403 1.85 -22.40 -11.49
C VAL A 403 2.01 -23.67 -10.65
N GLY A 404 2.87 -23.60 -9.64
CA GLY A 404 3.20 -24.71 -8.76
C GLY A 404 3.53 -24.22 -7.35
N ALA A 405 4.55 -24.85 -6.71
CA ALA A 405 5.15 -24.39 -5.45
C ALA A 405 6.67 -24.59 -5.56
N PHE A 406 7.37 -23.54 -5.99
CA PHE A 406 8.81 -23.53 -6.24
C PHE A 406 9.56 -23.09 -4.99
N GLU A 407 10.47 -23.90 -4.48
CA GLU A 407 11.21 -23.62 -3.26
C GLU A 407 12.12 -22.39 -3.39
N GLY A 408 12.20 -21.60 -2.32
CA GLY A 408 12.96 -20.36 -2.22
C GLY A 408 12.06 -19.15 -2.35
N ALA A 409 11.75 -18.48 -1.20
CA ALA A 409 10.95 -17.25 -1.08
C ALA A 409 11.19 -16.61 0.30
N MET A 410 10.71 -15.38 0.51
CA MET A 410 10.71 -14.66 1.80
C MET A 410 12.08 -14.71 2.50
N TYR A 411 13.15 -14.49 1.73
CA TYR A 411 14.56 -14.49 2.22
C TYR A 411 15.06 -15.85 2.74
N ALA A 412 14.25 -16.92 2.60
CA ALA A 412 14.60 -18.28 2.97
C ALA A 412 14.84 -19.15 1.73
N SER A 413 16.00 -19.76 1.62
CA SER A 413 16.35 -20.65 0.51
C SER A 413 15.60 -21.97 0.57
N GLU A 414 15.17 -22.39 1.75
CA GLU A 414 14.48 -23.65 2.03
C GLU A 414 13.23 -23.44 2.87
N GLY A 415 12.23 -24.31 2.71
CA GLY A 415 11.02 -24.32 3.53
C GLY A 415 10.00 -23.24 3.19
N MET A 416 10.28 -22.34 2.24
CA MET A 416 9.37 -21.34 1.73
C MET A 416 9.22 -21.47 0.22
N TYR A 417 8.01 -21.31 -0.27
CA TYR A 417 7.67 -21.60 -1.66
C TYR A 417 6.91 -20.44 -2.30
N ARG A 418 7.19 -20.20 -3.59
CA ARG A 418 6.54 -19.21 -4.45
C ARG A 418 5.75 -19.87 -5.58
N PRO A 419 4.78 -19.18 -6.20
CA PRO A 419 3.86 -19.84 -7.14
C PRO A 419 4.45 -20.15 -8.52
N THR A 420 5.41 -19.35 -8.98
CA THR A 420 6.02 -19.51 -10.32
C THR A 420 7.53 -19.41 -10.26
N ILE A 421 8.19 -19.82 -11.34
CA ILE A 421 9.65 -19.75 -11.42
C ILE A 421 10.16 -18.30 -11.44
N ASP A 422 9.45 -17.38 -12.10
CA ASP A 422 9.77 -15.96 -12.19
C ASP A 422 8.52 -15.07 -12.07
N CYS A 423 8.67 -13.93 -11.43
CA CYS A 423 7.67 -12.92 -11.16
C CYS A 423 8.37 -11.60 -10.88
N ILE A 424 7.68 -10.47 -11.03
CA ILE A 424 8.22 -9.17 -10.58
C ILE A 424 8.56 -9.17 -9.07
N MET A 425 7.87 -9.99 -8.25
CA MET A 425 8.18 -10.16 -6.83
C MET A 425 9.41 -11.04 -6.57
N PHE A 426 9.92 -11.76 -7.60
CA PHE A 426 11.11 -12.60 -7.51
C PHE A 426 12.35 -11.94 -8.14
N SER A 427 12.23 -11.38 -9.35
CA SER A 427 13.38 -10.86 -10.07
C SER A 427 13.08 -9.57 -10.84
N ARG A 428 14.15 -8.90 -11.28
CA ARG A 428 14.05 -7.70 -12.15
C ARG A 428 14.04 -8.04 -13.64
N ASN A 429 13.94 -9.32 -14.01
CA ASN A 429 13.93 -9.76 -15.40
C ASN A 429 12.57 -9.55 -16.07
N THR A 430 11.52 -9.44 -15.26
CA THR A 430 10.15 -9.17 -15.70
C THR A 430 9.55 -7.98 -14.95
N LEU A 431 8.58 -7.31 -15.58
CA LEU A 431 7.73 -6.30 -14.96
C LEU A 431 6.30 -6.84 -14.77
N ASP A 432 6.07 -8.12 -14.95
CA ASP A 432 4.74 -8.71 -14.86
C ASP A 432 4.59 -9.52 -13.56
N TYR A 433 3.42 -9.39 -12.95
CA TYR A 433 3.01 -10.26 -11.87
C TYR A 433 2.68 -11.67 -12.38
N CYS A 434 3.07 -12.69 -11.63
CA CYS A 434 2.62 -14.05 -11.90
C CYS A 434 1.09 -14.17 -11.71
N PRO A 435 0.45 -15.27 -12.15
CA PRO A 435 -1.01 -15.42 -12.02
C PRO A 435 -1.52 -15.25 -10.60
N VAL A 436 -0.82 -15.79 -9.60
CA VAL A 436 -1.23 -15.70 -8.18
C VAL A 436 -1.10 -14.28 -7.64
N CYS A 437 0.01 -13.60 -7.91
CA CYS A 437 0.19 -12.19 -7.53
C CYS A 437 -0.85 -11.30 -8.22
N ARG A 438 -1.16 -11.58 -9.49
CA ARG A 438 -2.19 -10.85 -10.25
C ARG A 438 -3.58 -11.02 -9.63
N GLU A 439 -3.92 -12.23 -9.22
CA GLU A 439 -5.19 -12.52 -8.54
C GLU A 439 -5.29 -11.77 -7.21
N ALA A 440 -4.23 -11.73 -6.40
CA ALA A 440 -4.20 -10.95 -5.16
C ALA A 440 -4.44 -9.45 -5.42
N VAL A 441 -3.77 -8.88 -6.43
CA VAL A 441 -4.00 -7.49 -6.86
C VAL A 441 -5.42 -7.27 -7.35
N MET A 442 -5.99 -8.20 -8.13
CA MET A 442 -7.37 -8.12 -8.63
C MET A 442 -8.39 -8.11 -7.49
N ARG A 443 -8.20 -8.95 -6.45
CA ARG A 443 -9.07 -8.98 -5.27
C ARG A 443 -9.09 -7.62 -4.56
N MET A 444 -7.94 -6.95 -4.43
CA MET A 444 -7.86 -5.61 -3.86
C MET A 444 -8.55 -4.56 -4.74
N ILE A 445 -8.36 -4.61 -6.07
CA ILE A 445 -9.06 -3.71 -7.01
C ILE A 445 -10.57 -3.85 -6.84
N PHE A 446 -11.10 -5.07 -6.77
CA PHE A 446 -12.53 -5.29 -6.63
C PHE A 446 -13.07 -4.92 -5.25
N HIS A 447 -12.30 -5.12 -4.18
CA HIS A 447 -12.67 -4.71 -2.83
C HIS A 447 -12.97 -3.20 -2.76
N TYR A 448 -12.12 -2.37 -3.34
CA TYR A 448 -12.28 -0.91 -3.35
C TYR A 448 -13.25 -0.40 -4.45
N SER A 449 -13.32 -1.08 -5.59
CA SER A 449 -14.00 -0.57 -6.79
C SER A 449 -15.30 -1.30 -7.13
N ARG A 450 -15.98 -1.88 -6.14
CA ARG A 450 -17.26 -2.56 -6.37
C ARG A 450 -18.29 -1.57 -6.89
N LYS A 451 -18.62 -1.66 -8.19
CA LYS A 451 -19.78 -0.94 -8.74
C LYS A 451 -21.03 -1.60 -8.17
N GLN A 452 -21.98 -0.79 -7.73
CA GLN A 452 -23.34 -1.30 -7.49
C GLN A 452 -23.88 -1.94 -8.77
N PRO A 453 -24.58 -3.09 -8.67
CA PRO A 453 -25.21 -3.70 -9.83
C PRO A 453 -26.23 -2.78 -10.49
#